data_244cd68f928c0d2a952d84c2e4de4e0e
#
_entry.id   244cd68f928c0d2a952d84c2e4de4e0e
#
_cell.length_a   1.000
_cell.length_b   1.000
_cell.length_c   1.000
_cell.angle_alpha   90.00
_cell.angle_beta   90.00
_cell.angle_gamma   90.00
#
_symmetry.space_group_name_H-M   'P 1'
#
loop_
_entity.id
_entity.type
_entity.pdbx_description
1 polymer ?
#
loop_
_entity_poly.entity_id
_entity_poly.type
_entity_poly.pdbx_seq_one_letter_code
_entity_poly.pdbx_strand_id
1 'polypeptide(L)'
;MSFTAATRTRPAVMSRNNAAAQAQLIKMTSQIVSWCRTACRTTAWTLALAIVVLSLVPPSYRPVTEASHSFEHLAIFLVTGLAFGAGYPGRPFRIAVALVIFSGTVELLQQWVPGRHARLSDFLVDGTAAEFGTLLAFTAMRLAHKIASRAQTEP
;
A
#
# COMPACT_ATOMS: atom_id res chain seq x y z
N MET A 1 22.78 5.63 -68.98
CA MET A 1 23.46 5.87 -67.68
C MET A 1 22.36 6.28 -66.64
N SER A 2 21.85 5.32 -65.91
CA SER A 2 20.81 5.59 -64.90
C SER A 2 21.43 5.50 -63.53
N PHE A 3 21.52 6.63 -62.84
CA PHE A 3 22.01 6.73 -61.48
C PHE A 3 20.88 6.39 -60.51
N THR A 4 20.89 5.22 -59.91
CA THR A 4 19.98 4.84 -58.84
C THR A 4 20.54 5.37 -57.52
N ALA A 5 20.00 6.47 -57.05
CA ALA A 5 20.33 7.00 -55.71
C ALA A 5 19.74 6.05 -54.62
N ALA A 6 20.58 5.20 -54.08
CA ALA A 6 20.23 4.37 -52.94
C ALA A 6 20.05 5.27 -51.69
N THR A 7 18.82 5.45 -51.27
CA THR A 7 18.45 6.14 -50.04
C THR A 7 18.94 5.30 -48.85
N ARG A 8 20.12 5.60 -48.34
CA ARG A 8 20.70 4.99 -47.14
C ARG A 8 19.99 5.52 -45.93
N THR A 9 18.85 4.95 -45.64
CA THR A 9 18.10 5.23 -44.40
C THR A 9 18.95 4.85 -43.18
N ARG A 10 19.17 5.81 -42.32
CA ARG A 10 20.11 5.82 -41.20
C ARG A 10 19.63 4.89 -40.06
N PRO A 11 20.17 3.70 -39.85
CA PRO A 11 19.78 2.83 -38.74
C PRO A 11 20.15 3.41 -37.37
N ALA A 12 21.13 4.27 -37.27
CA ALA A 12 21.62 4.86 -36.03
C ALA A 12 20.69 5.93 -35.41
N VAL A 13 19.90 6.65 -36.23
CA VAL A 13 18.97 7.68 -35.73
C VAL A 13 17.71 7.03 -35.18
N MET A 14 17.22 5.96 -35.79
CA MET A 14 16.06 5.19 -35.32
C MET A 14 16.36 4.50 -34.00
N SER A 15 17.57 4.01 -33.78
CA SER A 15 18.03 3.42 -32.52
C SER A 15 18.09 4.45 -31.37
N ARG A 16 18.56 5.65 -31.62
CA ARG A 16 18.64 6.73 -30.62
C ARG A 16 17.24 7.22 -30.16
N ASN A 17 16.33 7.36 -31.11
CA ASN A 17 14.94 7.79 -30.77
C ASN A 17 14.21 6.73 -29.97
N ASN A 18 14.39 5.46 -30.28
CA ASN A 18 13.80 4.36 -29.50
C ASN A 18 14.39 4.29 -28.08
N ALA A 19 15.70 4.48 -27.92
CA ALA A 19 16.35 4.53 -26.63
C ALA A 19 15.86 5.72 -25.78
N ALA A 20 15.68 6.89 -26.37
CA ALA A 20 15.15 8.07 -25.70
C ALA A 20 13.68 7.86 -25.28
N ALA A 21 12.85 7.29 -26.14
CA ALA A 21 11.46 6.97 -25.83
C ALA A 21 11.34 5.94 -24.67
N GLN A 22 12.18 4.89 -24.70
CA GLN A 22 12.23 3.90 -23.61
C GLN A 22 12.66 4.54 -22.29
N ALA A 23 13.68 5.41 -22.31
CA ALA A 23 14.12 6.13 -21.12
C ALA A 23 13.02 7.03 -20.53
N GLN A 24 12.24 7.70 -21.39
CA GLN A 24 11.09 8.49 -20.98
C GLN A 24 10.00 7.61 -20.34
N LEU A 25 9.65 6.49 -20.96
CA LEU A 25 8.66 5.55 -20.39
C LEU A 25 9.08 5.02 -19.03
N ILE A 26 10.36 4.61 -18.88
CA ILE A 26 10.90 4.15 -17.59
C ILE A 26 10.80 5.27 -16.55
N LYS A 27 11.15 6.51 -16.90
CA LYS A 27 11.05 7.66 -16.00
C LYS A 27 9.60 7.95 -15.58
N MET A 28 8.68 7.94 -16.53
CA MET A 28 7.25 8.13 -16.23
C MET A 28 6.71 7.03 -15.32
N THR A 29 7.02 5.77 -15.62
CA THR A 29 6.59 4.63 -14.79
C THR A 29 7.15 4.71 -13.38
N SER A 30 8.43 5.07 -13.22
CA SER A 30 9.05 5.24 -11.90
C SER A 30 8.41 6.38 -11.11
N GLN A 31 8.04 7.48 -11.76
CA GLN A 31 7.32 8.58 -11.15
C GLN A 31 5.94 8.14 -10.66
N ILE A 32 5.15 7.49 -11.51
CA ILE A 32 3.81 6.99 -11.13
C ILE A 32 3.92 6.06 -9.90
N VAL A 33 4.85 5.11 -9.93
CA VAL A 33 5.07 4.20 -8.80
C VAL A 33 5.45 4.96 -7.52
N SER A 34 6.29 5.99 -7.62
CA SER A 34 6.67 6.80 -6.47
C SER A 34 5.48 7.57 -5.88
N TRP A 35 4.64 8.16 -6.73
CA TRP A 35 3.42 8.86 -6.32
C TRP A 35 2.42 7.92 -5.64
N CYS A 36 2.18 6.74 -6.23
CA CYS A 36 1.32 5.72 -5.62
C CYS A 36 1.83 5.30 -4.23
N ARG A 37 3.13 5.09 -4.09
CA ARG A 37 3.74 4.75 -2.78
C ARG A 37 3.58 5.87 -1.76
N THR A 38 3.77 7.11 -2.18
CA THR A 38 3.57 8.28 -1.30
C THR A 38 2.11 8.36 -0.87
N ALA A 39 1.17 8.25 -1.81
CA ALA A 39 -0.26 8.22 -1.49
C ALA A 39 -0.62 7.09 -0.52
N CYS A 40 -0.13 5.87 -0.73
CA CYS A 40 -0.34 4.77 0.21
C CYS A 40 0.22 5.07 1.61
N ARG A 41 1.41 5.69 1.70
CA ARG A 41 2.01 6.08 2.98
C ARG A 41 1.21 7.15 3.71
N THR A 42 0.79 8.20 3.00
CA THR A 42 -0.05 9.25 3.61
C THR A 42 -1.37 8.67 4.09
N THR A 43 -2.04 7.85 3.29
CA THR A 43 -3.27 7.15 3.68
C THR A 43 -3.04 6.26 4.91
N ALA A 44 -1.96 5.47 4.94
CA ALA A 44 -1.64 4.59 6.06
C ALA A 44 -1.49 5.36 7.38
N TRP A 45 -0.73 6.46 7.37
CA TRP A 45 -0.53 7.27 8.57
C TRP A 45 -1.79 8.05 8.97
N THR A 46 -2.58 8.52 8.00
CA THR A 46 -3.88 9.16 8.29
C THR A 46 -4.84 8.19 8.95
N LEU A 47 -4.93 6.95 8.44
CA LEU A 47 -5.76 5.91 9.05
C LEU A 47 -5.26 5.53 10.44
N ALA A 48 -3.96 5.36 10.63
CA ALA A 48 -3.40 5.08 11.94
C ALA A 48 -3.73 6.20 12.96
N LEU A 49 -3.61 7.46 12.55
CA LEU A 49 -4.01 8.59 13.38
C LEU A 49 -5.52 8.58 13.67
N ALA A 50 -6.35 8.31 12.66
CA ALA A 50 -7.79 8.21 12.83
C ALA A 50 -8.18 7.08 13.81
N ILE A 51 -7.53 5.92 13.72
CA ILE A 51 -7.71 4.81 14.67
C ILE A 51 -7.42 5.29 16.10
N VAL A 52 -6.27 5.93 16.33
CA VAL A 52 -5.91 6.44 17.67
C VAL A 52 -6.95 7.44 18.17
N VAL A 53 -7.31 8.43 17.36
CA VAL A 53 -8.28 9.47 17.75
C VAL A 53 -9.63 8.84 18.09
N LEU A 54 -10.19 8.01 17.20
CA LEU A 54 -11.49 7.38 17.40
C LEU A 54 -11.48 6.38 18.55
N SER A 55 -10.33 5.77 18.82
CA SER A 55 -10.18 4.82 19.94
C SER A 55 -10.13 5.52 21.29
N LEU A 56 -9.67 6.76 21.35
CA LEU A 56 -9.57 7.53 22.60
C LEU A 56 -10.78 8.44 22.86
N VAL A 57 -11.68 8.60 21.88
CA VAL A 57 -12.93 9.34 22.06
C VAL A 57 -13.93 8.49 22.86
N PRO A 58 -14.57 9.04 23.93
CA PRO A 58 -15.61 8.35 24.68
C PRO A 58 -16.76 7.89 23.78
N PRO A 59 -17.40 6.75 24.08
CA PRO A 59 -18.49 6.19 23.25
C PRO A 59 -19.64 7.15 22.98
N SER A 60 -19.94 8.07 23.91
CA SER A 60 -21.01 9.06 23.78
C SER A 60 -20.79 10.10 22.67
N TYR A 61 -19.56 10.28 22.20
CA TYR A 61 -19.22 11.24 21.14
C TYR A 61 -18.92 10.56 19.80
N ARG A 62 -19.07 9.25 19.71
CA ARG A 62 -18.86 8.51 18.46
C ARG A 62 -20.09 8.60 17.56
N PRO A 63 -19.90 8.72 16.25
CA PRO A 63 -20.99 8.48 15.30
C PRO A 63 -21.49 7.05 15.47
N VAL A 64 -22.80 6.90 15.63
CA VAL A 64 -23.42 5.57 15.68
C VAL A 64 -23.58 5.09 14.24
N THR A 65 -22.94 3.97 13.93
CA THR A 65 -23.12 3.28 12.64
C THR A 65 -23.98 2.04 12.87
N GLU A 66 -24.67 1.56 11.83
CA GLU A 66 -25.45 0.32 11.88
C GLU A 66 -24.55 -0.94 11.86
N ALA A 67 -23.27 -0.77 11.59
CA ALA A 67 -22.32 -1.87 11.56
C ALA A 67 -21.94 -2.34 12.96
N SER A 68 -21.67 -3.63 13.13
CA SER A 68 -21.16 -4.12 14.39
C SER A 68 -19.78 -3.54 14.70
N HIS A 69 -19.51 -3.26 15.97
CA HIS A 69 -18.23 -2.70 16.42
C HIS A 69 -17.02 -3.50 15.92
N SER A 70 -17.09 -4.83 15.99
CA SER A 70 -16.03 -5.70 15.51
C SER A 70 -15.80 -5.62 13.98
N PHE A 71 -16.87 -5.36 13.20
CA PHE A 71 -16.73 -5.18 11.76
C PHE A 71 -16.05 -3.86 11.42
N GLU A 72 -16.34 -2.78 12.14
CA GLU A 72 -15.67 -1.50 11.97
C GLU A 72 -14.18 -1.61 12.25
N HIS A 73 -13.80 -2.26 13.35
CA HIS A 73 -12.42 -2.54 13.70
C HIS A 73 -11.72 -3.37 12.62
N LEU A 74 -12.31 -4.51 12.26
CA LEU A 74 -11.77 -5.36 11.19
C LEU A 74 -11.54 -4.57 9.90
N ALA A 75 -12.50 -3.77 9.46
CA ALA A 75 -12.41 -3.03 8.20
C ALA A 75 -11.30 -1.97 8.24
N ILE A 76 -11.25 -1.15 9.30
CA ILE A 76 -10.26 -0.06 9.38
C ILE A 76 -8.83 -0.61 9.53
N PHE A 77 -8.62 -1.66 10.32
CA PHE A 77 -7.31 -2.27 10.49
C PHE A 77 -6.86 -3.03 9.24
N LEU A 78 -7.77 -3.70 8.53
CA LEU A 78 -7.50 -4.33 7.24
C LEU A 78 -7.01 -3.30 6.20
N VAL A 79 -7.73 -2.19 6.04
CA VAL A 79 -7.37 -1.14 5.09
C VAL A 79 -6.06 -0.45 5.49
N THR A 80 -5.83 -0.26 6.78
CA THR A 80 -4.58 0.27 7.31
C THR A 80 -3.41 -0.66 6.98
N GLY A 81 -3.57 -1.97 7.19
CA GLY A 81 -2.58 -2.97 6.81
C GLY A 81 -2.28 -2.99 5.32
N LEU A 82 -3.33 -2.94 4.46
CA LEU A 82 -3.18 -2.80 3.01
C LEU A 82 -2.37 -1.56 2.64
N ALA A 83 -2.68 -0.42 3.22
CA ALA A 83 -2.00 0.85 2.93
C ALA A 83 -0.53 0.84 3.37
N PHE A 84 -0.22 0.31 4.55
CA PHE A 84 1.16 0.13 5.01
C PHE A 84 1.92 -0.88 4.14
N GLY A 85 1.34 -2.03 3.83
CA GLY A 85 1.94 -3.05 2.97
C GLY A 85 2.30 -2.50 1.58
N ALA A 86 1.37 -1.75 0.96
CA ALA A 86 1.59 -1.12 -0.34
C ALA A 86 2.59 0.05 -0.27
N GLY A 87 2.55 0.83 0.80
CA GLY A 87 3.46 1.97 0.99
C GLY A 87 4.92 1.58 1.28
N TYR A 88 5.14 0.41 1.88
CA TYR A 88 6.47 -0.05 2.34
C TYR A 88 6.82 -1.47 1.88
N PRO A 89 6.80 -1.76 0.56
CA PRO A 89 6.91 -3.13 0.03
C PRO A 89 8.24 -3.82 0.35
N GLY A 90 9.29 -3.06 0.67
CA GLY A 90 10.61 -3.60 0.99
C GLY A 90 10.79 -4.03 2.46
N ARG A 91 9.77 -3.88 3.32
CA ARG A 91 9.90 -4.09 4.76
C ARG A 91 8.71 -4.84 5.38
N PRO A 92 8.20 -5.94 4.79
CA PRO A 92 6.94 -6.57 5.21
C PRO A 92 6.99 -7.00 6.68
N PHE A 93 8.05 -7.64 7.12
CA PHE A 93 8.18 -8.11 8.51
C PHE A 93 8.18 -6.96 9.52
N ARG A 94 8.86 -5.85 9.21
CA ARG A 94 8.88 -4.67 10.12
C ARG A 94 7.51 -4.02 10.22
N ILE A 95 6.77 -3.97 9.13
CA ILE A 95 5.41 -3.43 9.11
C ILE A 95 4.48 -4.34 9.92
N ALA A 96 4.56 -5.66 9.71
CA ALA A 96 3.79 -6.63 10.48
C ALA A 96 4.02 -6.44 11.98
N VAL A 97 5.25 -6.52 12.45
CA VAL A 97 5.57 -6.32 13.87
C VAL A 97 5.08 -4.96 14.39
N ALA A 98 5.26 -3.88 13.60
CA ALA A 98 4.82 -2.56 14.01
C ALA A 98 3.29 -2.45 14.14
N LEU A 99 2.53 -3.10 13.26
CA LEU A 99 1.06 -3.09 13.32
C LEU A 99 0.51 -3.93 14.46
N VAL A 100 1.14 -5.06 14.78
CA VAL A 100 0.78 -5.84 15.99
C VAL A 100 1.03 -5.03 17.25
N ILE A 101 2.19 -4.37 17.36
CA ILE A 101 2.49 -3.50 18.50
C ILE A 101 1.50 -2.33 18.55
N PHE A 102 1.19 -1.74 17.40
CA PHE A 102 0.25 -0.63 17.29
C PHE A 102 -1.16 -1.04 17.77
N SER A 103 -1.71 -2.16 17.29
CA SER A 103 -3.02 -2.64 17.72
C SER A 103 -3.06 -2.93 19.21
N GLY A 104 -2.05 -3.58 19.76
CA GLY A 104 -1.93 -3.81 21.20
C GLY A 104 -1.84 -2.52 22.02
N THR A 105 -1.09 -1.53 21.51
CA THR A 105 -0.97 -0.23 22.17
C THR A 105 -2.31 0.52 22.18
N VAL A 106 -3.04 0.52 21.07
CA VAL A 106 -4.37 1.13 20.96
C VAL A 106 -5.32 0.48 21.97
N GLU A 107 -5.33 -0.83 22.05
CA GLU A 107 -6.19 -1.59 22.97
C GLU A 107 -5.87 -1.27 24.44
N LEU A 108 -4.58 -1.20 24.80
CA LEU A 108 -4.16 -0.83 26.15
C LEU A 108 -4.54 0.62 26.48
N LEU A 109 -4.41 1.55 25.55
CA LEU A 109 -4.80 2.94 25.75
C LEU A 109 -6.32 3.09 26.00
N GLN A 110 -7.13 2.22 25.44
CA GLN A 110 -8.59 2.23 25.67
C GLN A 110 -8.97 1.95 27.12
N GLN A 111 -8.13 1.29 27.92
CA GLN A 111 -8.40 1.06 29.35
C GLN A 111 -8.51 2.35 30.16
N TRP A 112 -7.87 3.42 29.71
CA TRP A 112 -7.91 4.73 30.38
C TRP A 112 -9.07 5.62 29.89
N VAL A 113 -9.86 5.14 28.93
CA VAL A 113 -11.01 5.90 28.42
C VAL A 113 -12.27 5.51 29.20
N PRO A 114 -12.97 6.46 29.86
CA PRO A 114 -14.20 6.16 30.57
C PRO A 114 -15.24 5.46 29.69
N GLY A 115 -15.80 4.36 30.18
CA GLY A 115 -16.80 3.57 29.45
C GLY A 115 -16.25 2.59 28.42
N ARG A 116 -14.92 2.41 28.36
CA ARG A 116 -14.25 1.40 27.53
C ARG A 116 -13.52 0.37 28.38
N HIS A 117 -13.43 -0.84 27.86
CA HIS A 117 -12.67 -1.94 28.45
C HIS A 117 -11.83 -2.56 27.33
N ALA A 118 -10.52 -2.71 27.55
CA ALA A 118 -9.67 -3.47 26.65
C ALA A 118 -10.10 -4.94 26.61
N ARG A 119 -10.22 -5.48 25.42
CA ARG A 119 -10.61 -6.86 25.18
C ARG A 119 -9.57 -7.56 24.32
N LEU A 120 -9.07 -8.69 24.79
CA LEU A 120 -8.15 -9.51 24.00
C LEU A 120 -8.73 -9.88 22.62
N SER A 121 -10.06 -10.07 22.54
CA SER A 121 -10.77 -10.33 21.27
C SER A 121 -10.57 -9.20 20.26
N ASP A 122 -10.65 -7.95 20.70
CA ASP A 122 -10.54 -6.79 19.82
C ASP A 122 -9.08 -6.63 19.34
N PHE A 123 -8.11 -6.80 20.23
CA PHE A 123 -6.70 -6.90 19.84
C PHE A 123 -6.44 -7.98 18.77
N LEU A 124 -7.01 -9.18 18.96
CA LEU A 124 -6.82 -10.27 18.00
C LEU A 124 -7.49 -9.98 16.65
N VAL A 125 -8.68 -9.40 16.64
CA VAL A 125 -9.37 -8.99 15.40
C VAL A 125 -8.57 -7.91 14.68
N ASP A 126 -8.15 -6.87 15.39
CA ASP A 126 -7.40 -5.73 14.85
C ASP A 126 -6.04 -6.17 14.30
N GLY A 127 -5.28 -6.91 15.10
CA GLY A 127 -3.97 -7.40 14.71
C GLY A 127 -4.05 -8.35 13.50
N THR A 128 -4.95 -9.33 13.54
CA THR A 128 -5.10 -10.28 12.40
C THR A 128 -5.60 -9.60 11.13
N ALA A 129 -6.52 -8.63 11.24
CA ALA A 129 -6.99 -7.85 10.09
C ALA A 129 -5.86 -7.03 9.47
N ALA A 130 -5.05 -6.35 10.28
CA ALA A 130 -3.90 -5.57 9.81
C ALA A 130 -2.84 -6.45 9.13
N GLU A 131 -2.53 -7.61 9.73
CA GLU A 131 -1.59 -8.57 9.15
C GLU A 131 -2.10 -9.13 7.82
N PHE A 132 -3.37 -9.50 7.75
CA PHE A 132 -3.97 -10.00 6.52
C PHE A 132 -3.95 -8.94 5.41
N GLY A 133 -4.27 -7.68 5.72
CA GLY A 133 -4.15 -6.57 4.79
C GLY A 133 -2.71 -6.37 4.28
N THR A 134 -1.75 -6.39 5.19
CA THR A 134 -0.31 -6.27 4.84
C THR A 134 0.15 -7.40 3.92
N LEU A 135 -0.22 -8.64 4.24
CA LEU A 135 0.12 -9.82 3.45
C LEU A 135 -0.52 -9.76 2.06
N LEU A 136 -1.79 -9.36 1.97
CA LEU A 136 -2.51 -9.21 0.71
C LEU A 136 -1.86 -8.16 -0.20
N ALA A 137 -1.51 -6.98 0.34
CA ALA A 137 -0.81 -5.94 -0.41
C ALA A 137 0.55 -6.45 -0.94
N PHE A 138 1.31 -7.10 -0.07
CA PHE A 138 2.64 -7.61 -0.41
C PHE A 138 2.60 -8.72 -1.47
N THR A 139 1.67 -9.66 -1.36
CA THR A 139 1.50 -10.73 -2.35
C THR A 139 1.03 -10.21 -3.69
N ALA A 140 0.07 -9.26 -3.71
CA ALA A 140 -0.40 -8.60 -4.91
C ALA A 140 0.73 -7.86 -5.65
N MET A 141 1.57 -7.13 -4.91
CA MET A 141 2.69 -6.40 -5.51
C MET A 141 3.78 -7.34 -6.05
N ARG A 142 4.07 -8.45 -5.35
CA ARG A 142 5.00 -9.47 -5.85
C ARG A 142 4.49 -10.13 -7.12
N LEU A 143 3.20 -10.46 -7.15
CA LEU A 143 2.58 -11.07 -8.32
C LEU A 143 2.60 -10.11 -9.51
N ALA A 144 2.23 -8.85 -9.32
CA ALA A 144 2.28 -7.81 -10.34
C ALA A 144 3.70 -7.65 -10.93
N HIS A 145 4.71 -7.62 -10.06
CA HIS A 145 6.11 -7.55 -10.51
C HIS A 145 6.52 -8.79 -11.32
N LYS A 146 6.13 -9.99 -10.88
CA LYS A 146 6.44 -11.24 -11.59
C LYS A 146 5.77 -11.30 -12.96
N ILE A 147 4.53 -10.82 -13.08
CA ILE A 147 3.81 -10.76 -14.37
C ILE A 147 4.50 -9.76 -15.30
N ALA A 148 4.83 -8.56 -14.81
CA ALA A 148 5.50 -7.54 -15.60
C ALA A 148 6.89 -8.00 -16.10
N SER A 149 7.66 -8.71 -15.29
CA SER A 149 8.97 -9.23 -15.69
C SER A 149 8.86 -10.33 -16.77
N ARG A 150 7.85 -11.18 -16.71
CA ARG A 150 7.61 -12.21 -17.73
C ARG A 150 7.22 -11.60 -19.09
N ALA A 151 6.36 -10.59 -19.10
CA ALA A 151 5.96 -9.91 -20.31
C ALA A 151 7.12 -9.19 -21.03
N GLN A 152 8.23 -8.93 -20.36
CA GLN A 152 9.44 -8.34 -20.95
C GLN A 152 10.42 -9.38 -21.51
N THR A 153 10.26 -10.65 -21.17
CA THR A 153 11.16 -11.75 -21.58
C THR A 153 10.60 -12.59 -22.73
N GLU A 154 9.34 -12.41 -23.08
CA GLU A 154 8.76 -13.04 -24.28
C GLU A 154 9.03 -12.16 -25.51
N PRO A 155 9.73 -12.66 -26.56
CA PRO A 155 10.06 -11.92 -27.77
C PRO A 155 8.85 -11.67 -28.65
#